data_c14daffdb67c2d31bda692f3125453c1
#
_entry.id   c14daffdb67c2d31bda692f3125453c1
#
_cell.length_a   1.000
_cell.length_b   1.000
_cell.length_c   1.000
_cell.angle_alpha   90.00
_cell.angle_beta   90.00
_cell.angle_gamma   90.00
#
_symmetry.space_group_name_H-M   'P 1'
#
loop_
_entity.id
_entity.type
_entity.pdbx_description
1 polymer ?
#
loop_
_entity_poly.entity_id
_entity_poly.type
_entity_poly.pdbx_seq_one_letter_code
_entity_poly.pdbx_strand_id
1 'polypeptide(L)'
;MQIIDELKEKGIPDSQIIYINFEYEDYAFIKNDMDLHNYIKEKIVNENKYYLFFDEIQNVEHWEKAINSFKASKNVSIFITGSNSDLLSGELATHIAGRYVSFNVYPFTFKEVCEFKNITEKKYIEETFDDYITWGGMPQRFMMTDEIQTRTYLSDVYNSICLLY
;
A
#
# COMPACT_ATOMS: atom_id res chain seq x y z
N MET A 1 8.24 2.38 1.65
CA MET A 1 9.00 1.22 1.12
C MET A 1 9.89 0.54 2.16
N GLN A 2 9.60 0.73 3.44
CA GLN A 2 10.38 0.21 4.58
C GLN A 2 10.70 -1.29 4.46
N ILE A 3 9.74 -2.12 4.02
CA ILE A 3 9.97 -3.57 3.88
C ILE A 3 11.06 -3.87 2.83
N ILE A 4 11.10 -3.13 1.72
CA ILE A 4 12.14 -3.29 0.69
C ILE A 4 13.50 -2.91 1.25
N ASP A 5 13.58 -1.80 1.99
CA ASP A 5 14.81 -1.33 2.61
C ASP A 5 15.32 -2.36 3.63
N GLU A 6 14.45 -2.90 4.47
CA GLU A 6 14.79 -3.98 5.41
C GLU A 6 15.29 -5.26 4.71
N LEU A 7 14.72 -5.63 3.55
CA LEU A 7 15.19 -6.78 2.78
C LEU A 7 16.59 -6.53 2.24
N LYS A 8 16.87 -5.33 1.72
CA LYS A 8 18.20 -4.92 1.27
C LYS A 8 19.23 -4.92 2.41
N GLU A 9 18.86 -4.39 3.57
CA GLU A 9 19.68 -4.43 4.78
C GLU A 9 20.00 -5.87 5.24
N LYS A 10 19.07 -6.81 5.02
CA LYS A 10 19.27 -8.25 5.27
C LYS A 10 20.08 -8.96 4.15
N GLY A 11 20.58 -8.21 3.18
CA GLY A 11 21.43 -8.72 2.11
C GLY A 11 20.70 -9.39 0.94
N ILE A 12 19.38 -9.16 0.79
CA ILE A 12 18.65 -9.63 -0.38
C ILE A 12 19.05 -8.78 -1.59
N PRO A 13 19.55 -9.39 -2.69
CA PRO A 13 19.95 -8.67 -3.89
C PRO A 13 18.77 -7.96 -4.56
N ASP A 14 19.00 -6.79 -5.14
CA ASP A 14 17.98 -6.03 -5.89
C ASP A 14 17.34 -6.86 -7.03
N SER A 15 18.11 -7.76 -7.64
CA SER A 15 17.61 -8.67 -8.67
C SER A 15 16.54 -9.66 -8.18
N GLN A 16 16.39 -9.86 -6.88
CA GLN A 16 15.38 -10.72 -6.26
C GLN A 16 14.19 -9.93 -5.70
N ILE A 17 14.19 -8.60 -5.84
CA ILE A 17 13.13 -7.71 -5.41
C ILE A 17 12.50 -7.09 -6.65
N ILE A 18 11.23 -7.41 -6.89
CA ILE A 18 10.48 -6.88 -8.03
C ILE A 18 9.36 -6.00 -7.47
N TYR A 19 9.44 -4.70 -7.75
CA TYR A 19 8.43 -3.72 -7.38
C TYR A 19 7.76 -3.16 -8.64
N ILE A 20 6.43 -3.17 -8.65
CA ILE A 20 5.61 -2.61 -9.72
C ILE A 20 4.51 -1.78 -9.07
N ASN A 21 4.38 -0.53 -9.50
CA ASN A 21 3.21 0.30 -9.22
C ASN A 21 2.40 0.42 -10.52
N PHE A 22 1.18 -0.11 -10.50
CA PHE A 22 0.29 -0.16 -11.68
C PHE A 22 -0.41 1.17 -12.00
N GLU A 23 -0.11 2.24 -11.28
CA GLU A 23 -0.45 3.61 -11.69
C GLU A 23 0.57 4.22 -12.65
N TYR A 24 1.77 3.63 -12.77
CA TYR A 24 2.80 4.17 -13.64
C TYR A 24 2.58 3.73 -15.09
N GLU A 25 2.65 4.69 -16.01
CA GLU A 25 2.55 4.46 -17.47
C GLU A 25 3.56 3.42 -17.98
N ASP A 26 4.70 3.29 -17.32
CA ASP A 26 5.72 2.28 -17.63
C ASP A 26 5.18 0.85 -17.57
N TYR A 27 4.10 0.61 -16.84
CA TYR A 27 3.45 -0.68 -16.68
C TYR A 27 2.04 -0.75 -17.29
N ALA A 28 1.62 0.28 -18.02
CA ALA A 28 0.29 0.36 -18.65
C ALA A 28 0.00 -0.76 -19.66
N PHE A 29 1.02 -1.48 -20.11
CA PHE A 29 0.89 -2.65 -20.97
C PHE A 29 0.45 -3.91 -20.21
N ILE A 30 0.58 -3.96 -18.87
CA ILE A 30 0.13 -5.06 -18.02
C ILE A 30 -1.34 -4.82 -17.66
N LYS A 31 -2.26 -5.41 -18.44
CA LYS A 31 -3.70 -5.16 -18.26
C LYS A 31 -4.44 -6.29 -17.58
N ASN A 32 -3.90 -7.51 -17.63
CA ASN A 32 -4.57 -8.71 -17.16
C ASN A 32 -3.59 -9.73 -16.56
N ASP A 33 -4.13 -10.82 -16.02
CA ASP A 33 -3.38 -11.89 -15.38
C ASP A 33 -2.29 -12.49 -16.28
N MET A 34 -2.53 -12.62 -17.58
CA MET A 34 -1.55 -13.20 -18.51
C MET A 34 -0.38 -12.26 -18.77
N ASP A 35 -0.64 -10.95 -18.92
CA ASP A 35 0.41 -9.96 -19.10
C ASP A 35 1.30 -9.91 -17.85
N LEU A 36 0.67 -9.86 -16.66
CA LEU A 36 1.38 -9.91 -15.38
C LEU A 36 2.21 -11.18 -15.24
N HIS A 37 1.61 -12.35 -15.56
CA HIS A 37 2.30 -13.62 -15.47
C HIS A 37 3.54 -13.66 -16.36
N ASN A 38 3.41 -13.27 -17.61
CA ASN A 38 4.51 -13.28 -18.58
C ASN A 38 5.63 -12.32 -18.16
N TYR A 39 5.29 -11.10 -17.75
CA TYR A 39 6.25 -10.12 -17.32
C TYR A 39 7.08 -10.59 -16.10
N ILE A 40 6.42 -11.13 -15.08
CA ILE A 40 7.11 -11.64 -13.88
C ILE A 40 7.94 -12.89 -14.20
N LYS A 41 7.43 -13.77 -15.06
CA LYS A 41 8.15 -14.97 -15.49
C LYS A 41 9.49 -14.64 -16.15
N GLU A 42 9.57 -13.58 -16.94
CA GLU A 42 10.81 -13.10 -17.55
C GLU A 42 11.79 -12.52 -16.51
N LYS A 43 11.29 -11.96 -15.41
CA LYS A 43 12.13 -11.39 -14.34
C LYS A 43 12.67 -12.45 -13.37
N ILE A 44 11.97 -13.57 -13.18
CA ILE A 44 12.40 -14.67 -12.33
C ILE A 44 13.31 -15.60 -13.14
N VAL A 45 14.63 -15.39 -13.04
CA VAL A 45 15.62 -16.08 -13.88
C VAL A 45 16.23 -17.32 -13.23
N ASN A 46 15.95 -17.59 -11.95
CA ASN A 46 16.48 -18.73 -11.21
C ASN A 46 15.53 -19.20 -10.11
N GLU A 47 15.89 -20.23 -9.35
CA GLU A 47 15.07 -20.82 -8.27
C GLU A 47 15.28 -20.15 -6.89
N ASN A 48 15.98 -19.02 -6.84
CA ASN A 48 16.14 -18.27 -5.60
C ASN A 48 14.81 -17.72 -5.09
N LYS A 49 14.81 -17.26 -3.84
CA LYS A 49 13.66 -16.58 -3.24
C LYS A 49 13.50 -15.21 -3.87
N TYR A 50 12.32 -14.92 -4.43
CA TYR A 50 11.95 -13.59 -4.92
C TYR A 50 10.91 -12.92 -4.04
N TYR A 51 10.95 -11.60 -4.00
CA TYR A 51 10.02 -10.75 -3.27
C TYR A 51 9.32 -9.83 -4.27
N LEU A 52 8.02 -10.07 -4.46
CA LEU A 52 7.19 -9.35 -5.42
C LEU A 52 6.34 -8.33 -4.67
N PHE A 53 6.41 -7.08 -5.10
CA PHE A 53 5.62 -5.99 -4.55
C PHE A 53 4.76 -5.40 -5.66
N PHE A 54 3.46 -5.50 -5.49
CA PHE A 54 2.46 -5.03 -6.43
C PHE A 54 1.63 -3.94 -5.77
N ASP A 55 1.81 -2.71 -6.23
CA ASP A 55 1.14 -1.53 -5.73
C ASP A 55 -0.01 -1.17 -6.68
N GLU A 56 -1.20 -0.89 -6.12
CA GLU A 56 -2.44 -0.64 -6.86
C GLU A 56 -2.82 -1.78 -7.83
N ILE A 57 -2.75 -3.03 -7.33
CA ILE A 57 -2.93 -4.27 -8.13
C ILE A 57 -4.30 -4.37 -8.79
N GLN A 58 -5.34 -3.69 -8.25
CA GLN A 58 -6.69 -3.70 -8.82
C GLN A 58 -6.76 -3.12 -10.24
N ASN A 59 -5.71 -2.42 -10.68
CA ASN A 59 -5.59 -1.93 -12.06
C ASN A 59 -5.28 -3.04 -13.08
N VAL A 60 -5.05 -4.29 -12.61
CA VAL A 60 -4.81 -5.46 -13.45
C VAL A 60 -6.01 -6.40 -13.39
N GLU A 61 -6.66 -6.65 -14.51
CA GLU A 61 -7.81 -7.55 -14.56
C GLU A 61 -7.42 -9.00 -14.19
N HIS A 62 -8.21 -9.64 -13.34
CA HIS A 62 -8.03 -11.04 -12.91
C HIS A 62 -6.65 -11.36 -12.29
N TRP A 63 -6.00 -10.37 -11.69
CA TRP A 63 -4.67 -10.48 -11.10
C TRP A 63 -4.52 -11.65 -10.11
N GLU A 64 -5.59 -12.07 -9.43
CA GLU A 64 -5.63 -13.16 -8.46
C GLU A 64 -5.17 -14.48 -9.07
N LYS A 65 -5.45 -14.71 -10.35
CA LYS A 65 -5.04 -15.92 -11.08
C LYS A 65 -3.52 -15.96 -11.23
N ALA A 66 -2.90 -14.82 -11.59
CA ALA A 66 -1.44 -14.71 -11.69
C ALA A 66 -0.78 -14.95 -10.31
N ILE A 67 -1.31 -14.32 -9.25
CA ILE A 67 -0.81 -14.49 -7.87
C ILE A 67 -0.87 -15.96 -7.43
N ASN A 68 -2.00 -16.62 -7.64
CA ASN A 68 -2.15 -18.05 -7.31
C ASN A 68 -1.18 -18.92 -8.09
N SER A 69 -0.95 -18.62 -9.37
CA SER A 69 0.02 -19.34 -10.22
C SER A 69 1.45 -19.19 -9.69
N PHE A 70 1.87 -17.97 -9.31
CA PHE A 70 3.20 -17.74 -8.75
C PHE A 70 3.39 -18.46 -7.40
N LYS A 71 2.40 -18.38 -6.50
CA LYS A 71 2.46 -19.08 -5.21
C LYS A 71 2.54 -20.60 -5.36
N ALA A 72 1.94 -21.17 -6.40
CA ALA A 72 1.96 -22.61 -6.64
C ALA A 72 3.27 -23.10 -7.28
N SER A 73 3.91 -22.27 -8.10
CA SER A 73 5.00 -22.69 -9.00
C SER A 73 6.36 -22.08 -8.70
N LYS A 74 6.43 -21.06 -7.82
CA LYS A 74 7.64 -20.27 -7.58
C LYS A 74 7.95 -20.09 -6.10
N ASN A 75 9.23 -19.93 -5.80
CA ASN A 75 9.69 -19.58 -4.44
C ASN A 75 9.57 -18.06 -4.24
N VAL A 76 8.34 -17.57 -3.96
CA VAL A 76 8.06 -16.14 -3.86
C VAL A 76 7.39 -15.75 -2.54
N SER A 77 7.68 -14.54 -2.08
CA SER A 77 6.84 -13.80 -1.13
C SER A 77 6.19 -12.64 -1.88
N ILE A 78 4.88 -12.49 -1.75
CA ILE A 78 4.12 -11.51 -2.52
C ILE A 78 3.48 -10.53 -1.54
N PHE A 79 3.70 -9.23 -1.79
CA PHE A 79 3.12 -8.10 -1.07
C PHE A 79 2.24 -7.34 -2.06
N ILE A 80 1.01 -7.07 -1.65
CA ILE A 80 0.00 -6.43 -2.49
C ILE A 80 -0.56 -5.25 -1.74
N THR A 81 -0.70 -4.12 -2.41
CA THR A 81 -1.46 -2.98 -1.93
C THR A 81 -2.56 -2.63 -2.91
N GLY A 82 -3.55 -1.92 -2.42
CA GLY A 82 -4.60 -1.33 -3.23
C GLY A 82 -5.57 -0.53 -2.38
N SER A 83 -6.15 0.48 -2.99
CA SER A 83 -7.04 1.45 -2.34
C SER A 83 -8.52 1.07 -2.47
N ASN A 84 -8.87 0.07 -3.27
CA ASN A 84 -10.24 -0.28 -3.58
C ASN A 84 -10.85 -1.24 -2.53
N SER A 85 -12.13 -1.04 -2.22
CA SER A 85 -12.96 -1.95 -1.41
C SER A 85 -13.01 -3.38 -1.96
N ASP A 86 -12.78 -3.58 -3.25
CA ASP A 86 -12.75 -4.89 -3.89
C ASP A 86 -11.61 -5.78 -3.37
N LEU A 87 -10.47 -5.20 -2.97
CA LEU A 87 -9.41 -5.89 -2.23
C LEU A 87 -9.83 -6.29 -0.81
N LEU A 88 -10.84 -5.63 -0.26
CA LEU A 88 -11.39 -5.89 1.08
C LEU A 88 -12.64 -6.77 1.01
N SER A 89 -13.20 -7.02 -0.18
CA SER A 89 -14.40 -7.80 -0.37
C SER A 89 -14.17 -9.29 -0.07
N GLY A 90 -15.22 -9.97 0.41
CA GLY A 90 -15.18 -11.41 0.67
C GLY A 90 -14.87 -12.26 -0.56
N GLU A 91 -14.92 -11.68 -1.77
CA GLU A 91 -14.52 -12.34 -3.01
C GLU A 91 -13.02 -12.60 -3.06
N LEU A 92 -12.18 -11.64 -2.59
CA LEU A 92 -10.75 -11.87 -2.45
C LEU A 92 -10.45 -13.05 -1.52
N ALA A 93 -11.19 -13.16 -0.40
CA ALA A 93 -11.07 -14.26 0.53
C ALA A 93 -11.39 -15.62 -0.12
N THR A 94 -12.27 -15.66 -1.11
CA THR A 94 -12.60 -16.89 -1.87
C THR A 94 -11.55 -17.21 -2.94
N HIS A 95 -11.01 -16.21 -3.63
CA HIS A 95 -10.06 -16.41 -4.72
C HIS A 95 -8.62 -16.70 -4.27
N ILE A 96 -8.18 -16.16 -3.12
CA ILE A 96 -6.85 -16.42 -2.53
C ILE A 96 -6.94 -17.33 -1.30
N ALA A 97 -8.13 -17.85 -1.01
CA ALA A 97 -8.51 -18.82 0.04
C ALA A 97 -7.45 -19.09 1.15
N GLY A 98 -7.51 -18.33 2.25
CA GLY A 98 -6.79 -18.64 3.49
C GLY A 98 -5.26 -18.61 3.45
N ARG A 99 -4.67 -18.06 2.37
CA ARG A 99 -3.21 -18.06 2.12
C ARG A 99 -2.57 -16.68 2.20
N TYR A 100 -3.20 -15.72 2.86
CA TYR A 100 -2.67 -14.36 3.01
C TYR A 100 -2.86 -13.85 4.44
N VAL A 101 -2.09 -12.84 4.78
CA VAL A 101 -2.26 -12.02 5.98
C VAL A 101 -2.61 -10.60 5.52
N SER A 102 -3.72 -10.07 6.03
CA SER A 102 -4.15 -8.71 5.72
C SER A 102 -3.70 -7.75 6.80
N PHE A 103 -3.20 -6.59 6.38
CA PHE A 103 -2.84 -5.47 7.24
C PHE A 103 -3.66 -4.25 6.80
N ASN A 104 -4.50 -3.74 7.70
CA ASN A 104 -5.21 -2.50 7.47
C ASN A 104 -4.33 -1.33 7.92
N VAL A 105 -4.12 -0.37 7.04
CA VAL A 105 -3.39 0.87 7.35
C VAL A 105 -4.42 1.96 7.59
N TYR A 106 -4.44 2.49 8.81
CA TYR A 106 -5.34 3.56 9.24
C TYR A 106 -4.60 4.90 9.27
N PRO A 107 -5.33 6.03 9.24
CA PRO A 107 -4.77 7.32 9.64
C PRO A 107 -4.12 7.24 11.03
N PHE A 108 -3.21 8.16 11.33
CA PHE A 108 -2.56 8.21 12.62
C PHE A 108 -3.56 8.28 13.78
N THR A 109 -3.35 7.46 14.78
CA THR A 109 -3.99 7.63 16.09
C THR A 109 -3.42 8.88 16.78
N PHE A 110 -4.12 9.42 17.77
CA PHE A 110 -3.64 10.57 18.53
C PHE A 110 -2.25 10.32 19.15
N LYS A 111 -2.01 9.10 19.64
CA LYS A 111 -0.71 8.73 20.18
C LYS A 111 0.40 8.83 19.13
N GLU A 112 0.16 8.28 17.93
CA GLU A 112 1.11 8.35 16.82
C GLU A 112 1.36 9.80 16.37
N VAL A 113 0.34 10.67 16.42
CA VAL A 113 0.52 12.11 16.16
C VAL A 113 1.43 12.75 17.19
N CYS A 114 1.26 12.47 18.48
CA CYS A 114 2.15 12.97 19.53
C CYS A 114 3.58 12.48 19.34
N GLU A 115 3.77 11.21 19.01
CA GLU A 115 5.08 10.62 18.71
C GLU A 115 5.71 11.27 17.48
N PHE A 116 4.97 11.43 16.39
CA PHE A 116 5.43 12.07 15.15
C PHE A 116 5.88 13.52 15.38
N LYS A 117 5.10 14.28 16.17
CA LYS A 117 5.42 15.68 16.54
C LYS A 117 6.42 15.80 17.70
N ASN A 118 6.88 14.71 18.30
CA ASN A 118 7.74 14.67 19.49
C ASN A 118 7.17 15.45 20.69
N ILE A 119 5.85 15.36 20.91
CA ILE A 119 5.15 16.09 21.97
C ILE A 119 5.14 15.27 23.26
N THR A 120 5.74 15.82 24.32
CA THR A 120 5.84 15.18 25.64
C THR A 120 5.24 16.04 26.76
N GLU A 121 5.14 17.35 26.57
CA GLU A 121 4.64 18.28 27.60
C GLU A 121 3.11 18.34 27.58
N LYS A 122 2.50 18.29 28.78
CA LYS A 122 1.05 18.23 28.96
C LYS A 122 0.30 19.36 28.23
N LYS A 123 0.84 20.59 28.29
CA LYS A 123 0.21 21.74 27.62
C LYS A 123 0.06 21.53 26.11
N TYR A 124 1.11 21.05 25.44
CA TYR A 124 1.08 20.81 24.00
C TYR A 124 0.25 19.57 23.62
N ILE A 125 0.08 18.63 24.55
CA ILE A 125 -0.80 17.47 24.35
C ILE A 125 -2.26 17.94 24.22
N GLU A 126 -2.72 18.86 25.06
CA GLU A 126 -4.09 19.41 25.02
C GLU A 126 -4.34 20.17 23.69
N GLU A 127 -3.43 21.07 23.32
CA GLU A 127 -3.51 21.80 22.04
C GLU A 127 -3.49 20.86 20.84
N THR A 128 -2.66 19.82 20.87
CA THR A 128 -2.58 18.82 19.79
C THR A 128 -3.83 17.95 19.74
N PHE A 129 -4.47 17.71 20.87
CA PHE A 129 -5.71 16.94 20.92
C PHE A 129 -6.86 17.69 20.27
N ASP A 130 -6.99 19.00 20.53
CA ASP A 130 -8.00 19.85 19.88
C ASP A 130 -7.78 19.93 18.36
N ASP A 131 -6.52 20.05 17.92
CA ASP A 131 -6.14 19.97 16.51
C ASP A 131 -6.48 18.61 15.90
N TYR A 132 -6.21 17.52 16.63
CA TYR A 132 -6.51 16.16 16.17
C TYR A 132 -8.01 15.88 16.04
N ILE A 133 -8.82 16.35 16.99
CA ILE A 133 -10.30 16.21 16.92
C ILE A 133 -10.85 17.02 15.75
N THR A 134 -10.29 18.20 15.50
CA THR A 134 -10.76 19.09 14.42
C THR A 134 -10.42 18.54 13.04
N TRP A 135 -9.20 18.03 12.84
CA TRP A 135 -8.66 17.74 11.53
C TRP A 135 -8.34 16.26 11.28
N GLY A 136 -8.44 15.41 12.30
CA GLY A 136 -8.16 13.97 12.22
C GLY A 136 -6.67 13.63 12.12
N GLY A 137 -6.39 12.38 11.77
CA GLY A 137 -5.04 11.79 11.76
C GLY A 137 -4.47 11.52 10.37
N MET A 138 -4.98 12.12 9.29
CA MET A 138 -4.44 11.91 7.94
C MET A 138 -2.97 12.36 7.87
N PRO A 139 -2.00 11.46 7.53
CA PRO A 139 -0.58 11.78 7.66
C PRO A 139 -0.13 13.00 6.85
N GLN A 140 -0.61 13.13 5.62
CA GLN A 140 -0.24 14.22 4.71
C GLN A 140 -0.58 15.61 5.27
N ARG A 141 -1.65 15.74 6.09
CA ARG A 141 -2.02 17.04 6.68
C ARG A 141 -0.94 17.62 7.60
N PHE A 142 -0.11 16.76 8.22
CA PHE A 142 0.98 17.20 9.09
C PHE A 142 2.15 17.84 8.34
N MET A 143 2.14 17.76 7.01
CA MET A 143 3.07 18.44 6.12
C MET A 143 2.54 19.81 5.67
N MET A 144 1.28 20.15 5.99
CA MET A 144 0.67 21.44 5.66
C MET A 144 1.14 22.53 6.62
N THR A 145 1.26 23.75 6.13
CA THR A 145 1.80 24.89 6.89
C THR A 145 0.71 25.78 7.51
N ASP A 146 -0.52 25.67 7.00
CA ASP A 146 -1.64 26.48 7.46
C ASP A 146 -2.99 25.75 7.39
N GLU A 147 -3.99 26.34 8.04
CA GLU A 147 -5.35 25.80 8.14
C GLU A 147 -6.06 25.72 6.76
N ILE A 148 -5.81 26.68 5.88
CA ILE A 148 -6.45 26.72 4.56
C ILE A 148 -5.98 25.53 3.72
N GLN A 149 -4.67 25.26 3.71
CA GLN A 149 -4.11 24.11 3.01
C GLN A 149 -4.65 22.81 3.60
N THR A 150 -4.70 22.68 4.93
CA THR A 150 -5.25 21.50 5.60
C THR A 150 -6.71 21.27 5.22
N ARG A 151 -7.54 22.30 5.24
CA ARG A 151 -8.97 22.23 4.87
C ARG A 151 -9.13 21.84 3.41
N THR A 152 -8.40 22.47 2.49
CA THR A 152 -8.44 22.16 1.07
C THR A 152 -8.08 20.69 0.83
N TYR A 153 -6.95 20.25 1.36
CA TYR A 153 -6.51 18.87 1.24
C TYR A 153 -7.55 17.85 1.75
N LEU A 154 -8.09 18.07 2.96
CA LEU A 154 -9.09 17.15 3.53
C LEU A 154 -10.41 17.16 2.75
N SER A 155 -10.80 18.33 2.21
CA SER A 155 -11.97 18.43 1.32
C SER A 155 -11.74 17.64 0.03
N ASP A 156 -10.56 17.74 -0.57
CA ASP A 156 -10.22 17.02 -1.81
C ASP A 156 -10.17 15.50 -1.56
N VAL A 157 -9.58 15.06 -0.44
CA VAL A 157 -9.61 13.64 -0.03
C VAL A 157 -11.04 13.15 0.17
N TYR A 158 -11.88 13.92 0.89
CA TYR A 158 -13.27 13.55 1.10
C TYR A 158 -14.03 13.44 -0.23
N ASN A 159 -13.89 14.43 -1.11
CA ASN A 159 -14.56 14.44 -2.40
C ASN A 159 -14.10 13.29 -3.30
N SER A 160 -12.80 12.98 -3.32
CA SER A 160 -12.27 11.86 -4.11
C SER A 160 -12.78 10.50 -3.63
N ILE A 161 -13.00 10.34 -2.32
CA ILE A 161 -13.55 9.10 -1.76
C ILE A 161 -15.08 9.04 -1.99
N CYS A 162 -15.80 10.12 -1.69
CA CYS A 162 -17.29 10.12 -1.75
C CYS A 162 -17.84 10.19 -3.17
N LEU A 163 -17.08 10.65 -4.17
CA LEU A 163 -17.52 10.70 -5.57
C LEU A 163 -17.20 9.43 -6.36
N LEU A 164 -16.46 8.50 -5.77
CA LEU A 164 -16.20 7.17 -6.35
C LEU A 164 -17.27 6.13 -6.00
N TYR A 165 -18.27 6.52 -5.22
CA TYR A 165 -19.44 5.73 -4.84
C TYR A 165 -20.73 6.52 -5.18
#